data_af55566b4bfacd85be2a06ea46d9125c
#
_entry.id   af55566b4bfacd85be2a06ea46d9125c
#
_cell.length_a   1.000
_cell.length_b   1.000
_cell.length_c   1.000
_cell.angle_alpha   90.00
_cell.angle_beta   90.00
_cell.angle_gamma   90.00
#
_symmetry.space_group_name_H-M   'P 1'
#
loop_
_entity.id
_entity.type
_entity.pdbx_description
1 polymer ?
#
loop_
_entity_poly.entity_id
_entity_poly.type
_entity_poly.pdbx_seq_one_letter_code
_entity_poly.pdbx_strand_id
1 'polypeptide(L)'
;MSKIKSLLLASSVCIATVCINFPAHATERHLLEQTVSYEELGNVLRYRQSWVDYPAYTDRKSWKEKTAPEMRELIIRNGEHALKHEWKPDLASDYLAFKRTGEIRTGRANHKALQALTLAELVEGQGRFMDAIIDGVWFLCETSWIHSAHLGFQKDRSGLPDRNEPTIELVVADIGAQMAWTYYFLKDEFDKVSPLINERIIEEVNRNLINPYFARDDYWWMGFGDQQVNNWNPWINYNVLQA
;
A
#
# COMPACT_ATOMS: atom_id res chain seq x y z
N MET A 1 54.40 8.08 -63.08
CA MET A 1 52.97 7.99 -62.74
C MET A 1 52.83 6.98 -61.58
N SER A 2 52.87 7.46 -60.33
CA SER A 2 52.89 6.67 -59.13
C SER A 2 51.53 6.76 -58.49
N LYS A 3 50.85 5.60 -58.22
CA LYS A 3 49.62 5.52 -57.52
C LYS A 3 49.92 5.30 -56.03
N ILE A 4 49.62 6.31 -55.22
CA ILE A 4 49.68 6.26 -53.79
C ILE A 4 48.37 5.58 -53.31
N LYS A 5 48.49 4.41 -52.68
CA LYS A 5 47.39 3.77 -51.99
C LYS A 5 47.32 4.29 -50.56
N SER A 6 46.23 5.01 -50.20
CA SER A 6 45.93 5.40 -48.85
C SER A 6 45.45 4.20 -48.09
N LEU A 7 46.14 3.82 -47.00
CA LEU A 7 45.71 2.88 -46.00
C LEU A 7 44.91 3.66 -44.93
N LEU A 8 43.60 3.46 -44.88
CA LEU A 8 42.77 3.93 -43.78
C LEU A 8 42.81 2.87 -42.67
N LEU A 9 43.52 3.14 -41.59
CA LEU A 9 43.43 2.39 -40.33
C LEU A 9 42.18 2.85 -39.62
N ALA A 10 41.17 1.99 -39.59
CA ALA A 10 40.01 2.17 -38.72
C ALA A 10 40.36 1.69 -37.30
N SER A 11 40.67 2.62 -36.41
CA SER A 11 40.82 2.32 -34.99
C SER A 11 39.44 2.18 -34.36
N SER A 12 38.98 0.95 -34.15
CA SER A 12 37.80 0.65 -33.32
C SER A 12 38.13 0.88 -31.84
N VAL A 13 37.72 2.01 -31.32
CA VAL A 13 37.73 2.24 -29.87
C VAL A 13 36.56 1.50 -29.28
N CYS A 14 36.80 0.34 -28.67
CA CYS A 14 35.86 -0.31 -27.80
C CYS A 14 35.74 0.51 -26.52
N ILE A 15 34.68 1.32 -26.41
CA ILE A 15 34.29 1.91 -25.15
C ILE A 15 33.63 0.77 -24.34
N ALA A 16 34.40 0.18 -23.44
CA ALA A 16 33.86 -0.71 -22.43
C ALA A 16 33.00 0.15 -21.49
N THR A 17 31.67 0.08 -21.65
CA THR A 17 30.73 0.63 -20.68
C THR A 17 30.85 -0.21 -19.41
N VAL A 18 31.64 0.29 -18.47
CA VAL A 18 31.65 -0.27 -17.10
C VAL A 18 30.29 0.07 -16.49
N CYS A 19 29.37 -0.88 -16.50
CA CYS A 19 28.17 -0.79 -15.67
C CYS A 19 28.63 -0.88 -14.22
N ILE A 20 28.86 0.27 -13.59
CA ILE A 20 29.03 0.35 -12.14
C ILE A 20 27.65 0.08 -11.57
N ASN A 21 27.40 -1.17 -11.19
CA ASN A 21 26.29 -1.49 -10.30
C ASN A 21 26.62 -0.87 -8.95
N PHE A 22 26.12 0.32 -8.68
CA PHE A 22 26.01 0.80 -7.32
C PHE A 22 24.98 -0.11 -6.64
N PRO A 23 25.32 -0.80 -5.54
CA PRO A 23 24.30 -1.40 -4.71
C PRO A 23 23.35 -0.26 -4.33
N ALA A 24 22.04 -0.43 -4.54
CA ALA A 24 21.04 0.48 -4.01
C ALA A 24 21.11 0.35 -2.49
N HIS A 25 21.96 1.15 -1.87
CA HIS A 25 21.92 1.36 -0.43
C HIS A 25 20.76 2.31 -0.17
N ALA A 26 19.84 1.90 0.69
CA ALA A 26 18.79 2.77 1.15
C ALA A 26 19.42 4.07 1.66
N THR A 27 18.95 5.21 1.18
CA THR A 27 19.45 6.51 1.61
C THR A 27 19.27 6.61 3.11
N GLU A 28 20.35 6.87 3.84
CA GLU A 28 20.28 7.01 5.29
C GLU A 28 19.35 8.19 5.64
N ARG A 29 18.24 7.86 6.29
CA ARG A 29 17.18 8.83 6.62
C ARG A 29 17.30 9.24 8.08
N HIS A 30 18.40 9.92 8.42
CA HIS A 30 18.70 10.32 9.80
C HIS A 30 18.16 11.70 10.20
N LEU A 31 17.21 12.28 9.46
CA LEU A 31 16.70 13.63 9.74
C LEU A 31 16.07 13.74 11.13
N LEU A 32 15.35 12.72 11.58
CA LEU A 32 14.71 12.71 12.88
C LEU A 32 15.78 12.64 14.00
N GLU A 33 16.76 11.76 13.84
CA GLU A 33 17.87 11.58 14.80
C GLU A 33 18.74 12.85 14.92
N GLN A 34 18.86 13.63 13.82
CA GLN A 34 19.55 14.93 13.85
C GLN A 34 18.75 16.02 14.55
N THR A 35 17.43 15.86 14.67
CA THR A 35 16.54 16.87 15.23
C THR A 35 16.16 16.58 16.68
N VAL A 36 15.97 15.30 17.02
CA VAL A 36 15.52 14.85 18.34
C VAL A 36 16.32 13.61 18.73
N SER A 37 16.92 13.62 19.90
CA SER A 37 17.60 12.44 20.42
C SER A 37 16.59 11.35 20.79
N TYR A 38 17.06 10.09 20.83
CA TYR A 38 16.21 8.95 21.24
C TYR A 38 15.63 9.14 22.65
N GLU A 39 16.38 9.76 23.55
CA GLU A 39 15.96 10.05 24.93
C GLU A 39 14.84 11.11 24.98
N GLU A 40 14.84 12.07 24.05
CA GLU A 40 13.83 13.11 23.95
C GLU A 40 12.56 12.65 23.24
N LEU A 41 12.62 11.56 22.45
CA LEU A 41 11.46 11.04 21.71
C LEU A 41 10.26 10.77 22.63
N GLY A 42 10.49 10.27 23.84
CA GLY A 42 9.43 10.03 24.83
C GLY A 42 8.64 11.26 25.23
N ASN A 43 9.25 12.45 25.12
CA ASN A 43 8.62 13.74 25.46
C ASN A 43 7.88 14.35 24.25
N VAL A 44 8.32 14.02 23.04
CA VAL A 44 7.79 14.58 21.79
C VAL A 44 6.65 13.71 21.23
N LEU A 45 6.80 12.39 21.30
CA LEU A 45 5.80 11.45 20.80
C LEU A 45 4.61 11.37 21.76
N ARG A 46 3.42 11.49 21.22
CA ARG A 46 2.16 11.22 21.94
C ARG A 46 1.94 9.72 22.04
N TYR A 47 2.71 9.11 22.93
CA TYR A 47 2.67 7.66 23.11
C TYR A 47 1.31 7.21 23.68
N ARG A 48 0.64 6.28 23.01
CA ARG A 48 -0.66 5.70 23.42
C ARG A 48 -1.82 6.70 23.52
N GLN A 49 -1.67 7.92 23.05
CA GLN A 49 -2.79 8.84 22.89
C GLN A 49 -3.27 8.78 21.44
N SER A 50 -4.57 8.90 21.26
CA SER A 50 -5.11 9.05 19.91
C SER A 50 -4.53 10.32 19.28
N TRP A 51 -3.76 10.19 18.22
CA TRP A 51 -3.27 11.30 17.43
C TRP A 51 -4.33 11.86 16.49
N VAL A 52 -5.43 11.11 16.34
CA VAL A 52 -6.61 11.49 15.57
C VAL A 52 -7.83 11.58 16.50
N ASP A 53 -8.69 12.54 16.23
CA ASP A 53 -9.90 12.77 17.02
C ASP A 53 -11.07 11.90 16.55
N TYR A 54 -10.85 10.59 16.50
CA TYR A 54 -11.91 9.62 16.25
C TYR A 54 -12.31 8.92 17.56
N PRO A 55 -13.63 8.67 17.76
CA PRO A 55 -14.10 7.93 18.92
C PRO A 55 -13.62 6.48 18.89
N ALA A 56 -13.46 5.86 20.07
CA ALA A 56 -13.33 4.41 20.13
C ALA A 56 -14.60 3.73 19.57
N TYR A 57 -14.47 2.51 19.04
CA TYR A 57 -15.61 1.78 18.47
C TYR A 57 -16.80 1.69 19.44
N THR A 58 -16.54 1.50 20.72
CA THR A 58 -17.56 1.39 21.77
C THR A 58 -18.22 2.72 22.16
N ASP A 59 -17.64 3.87 21.80
CA ASP A 59 -18.22 5.18 22.13
C ASP A 59 -19.32 5.58 21.14
N ARG A 60 -20.47 4.94 21.27
CA ARG A 60 -21.63 5.12 20.38
C ARG A 60 -22.20 6.53 20.40
N LYS A 61 -22.05 7.23 21.54
CA LYS A 61 -22.52 8.61 21.67
C LYS A 61 -21.73 9.55 20.78
N SER A 62 -20.40 9.50 20.87
CA SER A 62 -19.51 10.35 20.06
C SER A 62 -19.63 10.05 18.57
N TRP A 63 -19.76 8.78 18.17
CA TRP A 63 -20.02 8.42 16.76
C TRP A 63 -21.32 9.05 16.24
N LYS A 64 -22.37 9.06 17.06
CA LYS A 64 -23.64 9.67 16.68
C LYS A 64 -23.53 11.19 16.58
N GLU A 65 -22.80 11.83 17.49
CA GLU A 65 -22.63 13.29 17.52
C GLU A 65 -21.71 13.79 16.40
N LYS A 66 -20.64 13.04 16.07
CA LYS A 66 -19.67 13.41 15.02
C LYS A 66 -20.14 13.10 13.60
N THR A 67 -21.21 12.32 13.43
CA THR A 67 -21.71 11.93 12.10
C THR A 67 -23.07 12.58 11.83
N ALA A 68 -23.12 13.51 10.87
CA ALA A 68 -24.39 14.14 10.48
C ALA A 68 -25.43 13.09 10.03
N PRO A 69 -26.74 13.28 10.33
CA PRO A 69 -27.76 12.27 10.05
C PRO A 69 -27.78 11.78 8.60
N GLU A 70 -27.69 12.68 7.64
CA GLU A 70 -27.72 12.36 6.21
C GLU A 70 -26.49 11.55 5.80
N MET A 71 -25.31 11.90 6.36
CA MET A 71 -24.07 11.15 6.12
C MET A 71 -24.15 9.77 6.76
N ARG A 72 -24.73 9.66 7.96
CA ARG A 72 -24.95 8.38 8.64
C ARG A 72 -25.79 7.44 7.77
N GLU A 73 -26.92 7.91 7.27
CA GLU A 73 -27.79 7.13 6.39
C GLU A 73 -27.07 6.69 5.10
N LEU A 74 -26.29 7.58 4.51
CA LEU A 74 -25.51 7.29 3.31
C LEU A 74 -24.46 6.19 3.57
N ILE A 75 -23.71 6.31 4.67
CA ILE A 75 -22.67 5.35 5.05
C ILE A 75 -23.30 3.97 5.31
N ILE A 76 -24.39 3.90 6.07
CA ILE A 76 -25.09 2.65 6.36
C ILE A 76 -25.61 2.00 5.08
N ARG A 77 -26.25 2.76 4.20
CA ARG A 77 -26.74 2.28 2.90
C ARG A 77 -25.61 1.73 2.02
N ASN A 78 -24.44 2.38 2.02
CA ASN A 78 -23.28 1.90 1.29
C ASN A 78 -22.77 0.58 1.89
N GLY A 79 -22.76 0.44 3.21
CA GLY A 79 -22.44 -0.82 3.89
C GLY A 79 -23.42 -1.94 3.54
N GLU A 80 -24.73 -1.65 3.54
CA GLU A 80 -25.77 -2.61 3.13
C GLU A 80 -25.61 -3.07 1.68
N HIS A 81 -25.20 -2.17 0.80
CA HIS A 81 -24.86 -2.55 -0.56
C HIS A 81 -23.61 -3.45 -0.59
N ALA A 82 -22.60 -3.11 0.22
CA ALA A 82 -21.36 -3.87 0.30
C ALA A 82 -21.53 -5.27 0.95
N LEU A 83 -22.56 -5.52 1.76
CA LEU A 83 -22.91 -6.88 2.24
C LEU A 83 -23.22 -7.86 1.09
N LYS A 84 -23.56 -7.34 -0.09
CA LYS A 84 -23.83 -8.16 -1.30
C LYS A 84 -22.58 -8.35 -2.16
N HIS A 85 -21.43 -7.85 -1.71
CA HIS A 85 -20.19 -7.93 -2.46
C HIS A 85 -19.70 -9.37 -2.55
N GLU A 86 -19.35 -9.81 -3.76
CA GLU A 86 -18.72 -11.10 -3.98
C GLU A 86 -17.19 -10.92 -3.98
N TRP A 87 -16.53 -11.48 -2.99
CA TRP A 87 -15.07 -11.47 -2.88
C TRP A 87 -14.47 -12.33 -3.99
N LYS A 88 -13.85 -11.70 -4.97
CA LYS A 88 -13.27 -12.37 -6.15
C LYS A 88 -11.79 -12.01 -6.29
N PRO A 89 -10.88 -13.01 -6.31
CA PRO A 89 -9.47 -12.76 -6.55
C PRO A 89 -9.24 -12.35 -8.01
N ASP A 90 -8.20 -11.57 -8.23
CA ASP A 90 -7.64 -11.40 -9.56
C ASP A 90 -6.87 -12.67 -9.93
N LEU A 91 -7.17 -13.23 -11.12
CA LEU A 91 -6.54 -14.44 -11.59
C LEU A 91 -5.22 -14.15 -12.31
N ALA A 92 -4.35 -15.15 -12.44
CA ALA A 92 -3.12 -15.03 -13.23
C ALA A 92 -3.39 -14.53 -14.65
N SER A 93 -4.49 -14.98 -15.27
CA SER A 93 -4.91 -14.51 -16.60
C SER A 93 -5.30 -13.02 -16.62
N ASP A 94 -5.84 -12.49 -15.53
CA ASP A 94 -6.20 -11.07 -15.40
C ASP A 94 -4.94 -10.20 -15.37
N TYR A 95 -3.93 -10.59 -14.59
CA TYR A 95 -2.63 -9.93 -14.59
C TYR A 95 -1.93 -10.00 -15.95
N LEU A 96 -1.91 -11.18 -16.56
CA LEU A 96 -1.26 -11.41 -17.86
C LEU A 96 -1.99 -10.70 -19.01
N ALA A 97 -3.27 -10.38 -18.88
CA ALA A 97 -4.00 -9.61 -19.90
C ALA A 97 -3.35 -8.25 -20.11
N PHE A 98 -2.99 -7.54 -19.04
CA PHE A 98 -2.30 -6.25 -19.17
C PHE A 98 -0.96 -6.37 -19.91
N LYS A 99 -0.14 -7.36 -19.56
CA LYS A 99 1.14 -7.59 -20.24
C LYS A 99 0.97 -7.94 -21.74
N ARG A 100 -0.06 -8.70 -22.08
CA ARG A 100 -0.28 -9.22 -23.44
C ARG A 100 -0.94 -8.20 -24.37
N THR A 101 -1.87 -7.42 -23.84
CA THR A 101 -2.77 -6.59 -24.67
C THR A 101 -2.94 -5.16 -24.14
N GLY A 102 -2.41 -4.83 -22.96
CA GLY A 102 -2.67 -3.57 -22.26
C GLY A 102 -4.03 -3.50 -21.58
N GLU A 103 -4.83 -4.59 -21.60
CA GLU A 103 -6.15 -4.61 -20.99
C GLU A 103 -6.06 -4.76 -19.47
N ILE A 104 -6.70 -3.85 -18.73
CA ILE A 104 -6.78 -3.89 -17.27
C ILE A 104 -7.98 -4.74 -16.87
N ARG A 105 -7.73 -5.87 -16.22
CA ARG A 105 -8.75 -6.78 -15.65
C ARG A 105 -8.61 -6.94 -14.15
N THR A 106 -7.55 -6.40 -13.55
CA THR A 106 -7.30 -6.38 -12.11
C THR A 106 -7.88 -5.13 -11.46
N GLY A 107 -7.73 -5.03 -10.13
CA GLY A 107 -8.20 -3.87 -9.37
C GLY A 107 -9.69 -3.96 -9.06
N ARG A 108 -10.19 -5.16 -8.81
CA ARG A 108 -11.57 -5.37 -8.34
C ARG A 108 -11.81 -4.56 -7.08
N ALA A 109 -13.02 -4.07 -6.91
CA ALA A 109 -13.37 -3.14 -5.85
C ALA A 109 -13.44 -3.78 -4.44
N ASN A 110 -12.70 -4.87 -4.19
CA ASN A 110 -12.68 -5.59 -2.92
C ASN A 110 -12.34 -4.68 -1.74
N HIS A 111 -11.27 -3.90 -1.85
CA HIS A 111 -10.88 -2.96 -0.80
C HIS A 111 -11.95 -1.87 -0.55
N LYS A 112 -12.66 -1.41 -1.59
CA LYS A 112 -13.75 -0.44 -1.43
C LYS A 112 -14.96 -1.03 -0.72
N ALA A 113 -15.25 -2.31 -0.94
CA ALA A 113 -16.29 -3.01 -0.20
C ALA A 113 -15.92 -3.13 1.28
N LEU A 114 -14.68 -3.52 1.61
CA LEU A 114 -14.20 -3.54 2.99
C LEU A 114 -14.30 -2.16 3.64
N GLN A 115 -13.90 -1.09 2.93
CA GLN A 115 -14.02 0.27 3.44
C GLN A 115 -15.47 0.65 3.78
N ALA A 116 -16.41 0.36 2.87
CA ALA A 116 -17.81 0.66 3.08
C ALA A 116 -18.40 -0.10 4.27
N LEU A 117 -18.05 -1.39 4.42
CA LEU A 117 -18.46 -2.22 5.55
C LEU A 117 -17.89 -1.70 6.87
N THR A 118 -16.59 -1.40 6.91
CA THR A 118 -15.92 -0.87 8.10
C THR A 118 -16.55 0.45 8.54
N LEU A 119 -16.74 1.41 7.62
CA LEU A 119 -17.37 2.69 7.94
C LEU A 119 -18.80 2.52 8.44
N ALA A 120 -19.59 1.62 7.83
CA ALA A 120 -20.95 1.35 8.25
C ALA A 120 -21.00 0.76 9.67
N GLU A 121 -20.11 -0.19 9.99
CA GLU A 121 -20.01 -0.76 11.33
C GLU A 121 -19.61 0.30 12.36
N LEU A 122 -18.62 1.14 12.06
CA LEU A 122 -18.19 2.22 12.95
C LEU A 122 -19.34 3.18 13.27
N VAL A 123 -20.14 3.54 12.27
CA VAL A 123 -21.24 4.48 12.42
C VAL A 123 -22.44 3.83 13.11
N GLU A 124 -22.82 2.61 12.75
CA GLU A 124 -23.97 1.90 13.29
C GLU A 124 -23.66 1.23 14.64
N GLY A 125 -22.59 0.44 14.71
CA GLY A 125 -22.08 -0.22 15.92
C GLY A 125 -22.99 -1.31 16.46
N GLN A 126 -23.62 -2.09 15.59
CA GLN A 126 -24.51 -3.20 15.97
C GLN A 126 -23.90 -4.58 15.70
N GLY A 127 -22.69 -4.64 15.14
CA GLY A 127 -21.99 -5.89 14.82
C GLY A 127 -22.50 -6.60 13.56
N ARG A 128 -23.52 -6.09 12.89
CA ARG A 128 -24.12 -6.80 11.74
C ARG A 128 -23.25 -6.81 10.47
N PHE A 129 -22.23 -5.96 10.38
CA PHE A 129 -21.27 -5.94 9.29
C PHE A 129 -20.00 -6.72 9.64
N MET A 130 -19.83 -7.17 10.87
CA MET A 130 -18.56 -7.70 11.38
C MET A 130 -18.08 -8.93 10.61
N ASP A 131 -18.95 -9.91 10.37
CA ASP A 131 -18.58 -11.12 9.62
C ASP A 131 -18.12 -10.78 8.22
N ALA A 132 -18.81 -9.87 7.53
CA ALA A 132 -18.41 -9.43 6.19
C ALA A 132 -17.11 -8.62 6.18
N ILE A 133 -16.82 -7.88 7.26
CA ILE A 133 -15.52 -7.19 7.45
C ILE A 133 -14.42 -8.21 7.64
N ILE A 134 -14.63 -9.23 8.47
CA ILE A 134 -13.66 -10.31 8.71
C ILE A 134 -13.39 -11.07 7.41
N ASP A 135 -14.41 -11.40 6.63
CA ASP A 135 -14.27 -12.02 5.31
C ASP A 135 -13.41 -11.16 4.38
N GLY A 136 -13.67 -9.85 4.34
CA GLY A 136 -12.90 -8.91 3.53
C GLY A 136 -11.45 -8.76 3.94
N VAL A 137 -11.20 -8.67 5.24
CA VAL A 137 -9.84 -8.65 5.82
C VAL A 137 -9.10 -9.93 5.45
N TRP A 138 -9.69 -11.09 5.73
CA TRP A 138 -9.09 -12.38 5.43
C TRP A 138 -8.79 -12.55 3.94
N PHE A 139 -9.77 -12.20 3.11
CA PHE A 139 -9.61 -12.22 1.65
C PHE A 139 -8.42 -11.36 1.18
N LEU A 140 -8.29 -10.12 1.68
CA LEU A 140 -7.18 -9.24 1.31
C LEU A 140 -5.83 -9.77 1.82
N CYS A 141 -5.79 -10.44 2.97
CA CYS A 141 -4.57 -11.08 3.45
C CYS A 141 -4.10 -12.25 2.55
N GLU A 142 -5.01 -12.91 1.83
CA GLU A 142 -4.68 -14.05 0.97
C GLU A 142 -4.45 -13.67 -0.50
N THR A 143 -4.69 -12.40 -0.88
CA THR A 143 -4.57 -11.94 -2.27
C THR A 143 -3.42 -10.95 -2.48
N SER A 144 -3.02 -10.75 -3.72
CA SER A 144 -2.06 -9.71 -4.09
C SER A 144 -2.74 -8.36 -4.15
N TRP A 145 -2.06 -7.33 -3.66
CA TRP A 145 -2.57 -5.94 -3.65
C TRP A 145 -2.17 -5.14 -4.89
N ILE A 146 -1.09 -5.55 -5.57
CA ILE A 146 -0.52 -4.80 -6.67
C ILE A 146 -1.43 -4.78 -7.90
N HIS A 147 -1.57 -3.62 -8.52
CA HIS A 147 -2.32 -3.46 -9.75
C HIS A 147 -1.52 -3.94 -10.98
N SER A 148 -2.16 -4.61 -11.94
CA SER A 148 -1.47 -5.17 -13.11
C SER A 148 -0.68 -4.16 -13.93
N ALA A 149 -1.17 -2.92 -14.05
CA ALA A 149 -0.48 -1.85 -14.76
C ALA A 149 0.85 -1.42 -14.09
N HIS A 150 1.05 -1.78 -12.84
CA HIS A 150 2.21 -1.40 -12.06
C HIS A 150 3.23 -2.53 -11.84
N LEU A 151 2.96 -3.74 -12.34
CA LEU A 151 3.89 -4.88 -12.28
C LEU A 151 5.21 -4.63 -13.00
N GLY A 152 5.25 -3.68 -13.94
CA GLY A 152 6.48 -3.30 -14.62
C GLY A 152 7.55 -2.67 -13.71
N PHE A 153 7.21 -2.31 -12.48
CA PHE A 153 8.14 -1.82 -11.46
C PHE A 153 8.85 -2.94 -10.70
N GLN A 154 8.39 -4.19 -10.82
CA GLN A 154 9.08 -5.35 -10.29
C GLN A 154 10.25 -5.76 -11.21
N LYS A 155 11.31 -6.34 -10.63
CA LYS A 155 12.47 -6.84 -11.37
C LYS A 155 12.08 -7.98 -12.29
N ASP A 156 11.28 -8.92 -11.78
CA ASP A 156 10.64 -9.91 -12.63
C ASP A 156 9.48 -9.27 -13.38
N ARG A 157 9.67 -9.12 -14.69
CA ARG A 157 8.69 -8.55 -15.60
C ARG A 157 7.85 -9.62 -16.29
N SER A 158 7.63 -10.76 -15.64
CA SER A 158 6.80 -11.86 -16.17
C SER A 158 5.33 -11.43 -16.39
N GLY A 159 4.88 -10.44 -15.62
CA GLY A 159 3.50 -9.94 -15.64
C GLY A 159 2.62 -10.61 -14.59
N LEU A 160 3.24 -11.32 -13.64
CA LEU A 160 2.59 -11.86 -12.44
C LEU A 160 3.18 -11.20 -11.19
N PRO A 161 2.39 -11.05 -10.11
CA PRO A 161 2.89 -10.53 -8.85
C PRO A 161 3.96 -11.44 -8.24
N ASP A 162 5.13 -10.90 -7.94
CA ASP A 162 6.17 -11.61 -7.18
C ASP A 162 6.04 -11.28 -5.69
N ARG A 163 5.70 -12.27 -4.88
CA ARG A 163 5.59 -12.13 -3.42
C ARG A 163 6.94 -11.87 -2.73
N ASN A 164 8.06 -12.25 -3.38
CA ASN A 164 9.40 -12.04 -2.84
C ASN A 164 9.94 -10.64 -3.15
N GLU A 165 9.25 -9.89 -4.01
CA GLU A 165 9.57 -8.50 -4.32
C GLU A 165 8.36 -7.59 -4.04
N PRO A 166 8.00 -7.33 -2.76
CA PRO A 166 6.95 -6.39 -2.42
C PRO A 166 7.23 -5.03 -3.05
N THR A 167 6.26 -4.52 -3.79
CA THR A 167 6.41 -3.28 -4.55
C THR A 167 5.30 -2.32 -4.15
N ILE A 168 5.71 -1.15 -3.63
CA ILE A 168 4.75 -0.13 -3.21
C ILE A 168 4.35 0.71 -4.43
N GLU A 169 3.06 0.71 -4.70
CA GLU A 169 2.39 1.57 -5.67
C GLU A 169 1.07 2.08 -5.07
N LEU A 170 0.30 2.85 -5.83
CA LEU A 170 -0.87 3.55 -5.31
C LEU A 170 -1.88 2.63 -4.62
N VAL A 171 -2.22 1.49 -5.25
CA VAL A 171 -3.24 0.57 -4.73
C VAL A 171 -2.73 -0.19 -3.51
N VAL A 172 -1.46 -0.60 -3.52
CA VAL A 172 -0.81 -1.24 -2.36
C VAL A 172 -0.83 -0.30 -1.16
N ALA A 173 -0.50 0.98 -1.36
CA ALA A 173 -0.53 1.98 -0.30
C ALA A 173 -1.95 2.22 0.24
N ASP A 174 -2.94 2.33 -0.65
CA ASP A 174 -4.35 2.51 -0.26
C ASP A 174 -4.87 1.32 0.56
N ILE A 175 -4.60 0.09 0.11
CA ILE A 175 -5.03 -1.12 0.83
C ILE A 175 -4.33 -1.21 2.18
N GLY A 176 -3.01 -0.94 2.23
CA GLY A 176 -2.24 -0.98 3.48
C GLY A 176 -2.78 0.00 4.53
N ALA A 177 -3.00 1.26 4.15
CA ALA A 177 -3.59 2.25 5.04
C ALA A 177 -5.00 1.84 5.49
N GLN A 178 -5.83 1.34 4.59
CA GLN A 178 -7.18 0.89 4.93
C GLN A 178 -7.18 -0.30 5.91
N MET A 179 -6.30 -1.29 5.70
CA MET A 179 -6.16 -2.43 6.61
C MET A 179 -5.71 -1.96 8.00
N ALA A 180 -4.76 -1.02 8.06
CA ALA A 180 -4.30 -0.43 9.32
C ALA A 180 -5.43 0.34 10.03
N TRP A 181 -6.25 1.11 9.32
CA TRP A 181 -7.42 1.78 9.90
C TRP A 181 -8.48 0.79 10.38
N THR A 182 -8.73 -0.27 9.62
CA THR A 182 -9.67 -1.33 10.03
C THR A 182 -9.20 -2.00 11.33
N TYR A 183 -7.90 -2.31 11.41
CA TYR A 183 -7.26 -2.80 12.64
C TYR A 183 -7.38 -1.81 13.79
N TYR A 184 -7.03 -0.53 13.58
CA TYR A 184 -7.06 0.51 14.61
C TYR A 184 -8.43 0.60 15.30
N PHE A 185 -9.50 0.54 14.53
CA PHE A 185 -10.85 0.68 15.08
C PHE A 185 -11.43 -0.61 15.64
N LEU A 186 -11.12 -1.77 15.04
CA LEU A 186 -11.85 -3.01 15.29
C LEU A 186 -11.03 -4.14 15.91
N LYS A 187 -9.76 -3.89 16.25
CA LYS A 187 -8.85 -4.93 16.79
C LYS A 187 -9.43 -5.65 18.02
N ASP A 188 -10.06 -4.90 18.93
CA ASP A 188 -10.63 -5.47 20.15
C ASP A 188 -11.88 -6.35 19.85
N GLU A 189 -12.58 -6.06 18.76
CA GLU A 189 -13.69 -6.89 18.28
C GLU A 189 -13.18 -8.12 17.54
N PHE A 190 -12.11 -7.99 16.76
CA PHE A 190 -11.47 -9.12 16.10
C PHE A 190 -10.89 -10.12 17.10
N ASP A 191 -10.28 -9.67 18.19
CA ASP A 191 -9.76 -10.55 19.24
C ASP A 191 -10.84 -11.38 19.92
N LYS A 192 -12.09 -10.91 19.95
CA LYS A 192 -13.22 -11.69 20.49
C LYS A 192 -13.58 -12.87 19.57
N VAL A 193 -13.26 -12.78 18.28
CA VAL A 193 -13.48 -13.84 17.29
C VAL A 193 -12.24 -14.72 17.18
N SER A 194 -11.11 -14.12 16.85
CA SER A 194 -9.81 -14.80 16.78
C SER A 194 -8.67 -13.78 16.72
N PRO A 195 -7.62 -13.90 17.55
CA PRO A 195 -6.44 -13.04 17.46
C PRO A 195 -5.69 -13.20 16.14
N LEU A 196 -5.87 -14.31 15.41
CA LEU A 196 -5.26 -14.53 14.11
C LEU A 196 -5.66 -13.47 13.08
N ILE A 197 -6.82 -12.83 13.22
CA ILE A 197 -7.26 -11.77 12.30
C ILE A 197 -6.32 -10.57 12.43
N ASN A 198 -6.05 -10.15 13.65
CA ASN A 198 -5.13 -9.06 13.94
C ASN A 198 -3.68 -9.38 13.54
N GLU A 199 -3.21 -10.59 13.83
CA GLU A 199 -1.88 -11.07 13.45
C GLU A 199 -1.69 -11.02 11.92
N ARG A 200 -2.68 -11.47 11.15
CA ARG A 200 -2.63 -11.45 9.67
C ARG A 200 -2.64 -10.04 9.11
N ILE A 201 -3.42 -9.12 9.67
CA ILE A 201 -3.40 -7.71 9.23
C ILE A 201 -2.00 -7.13 9.42
N ILE A 202 -1.43 -7.29 10.62
CA ILE A 202 -0.10 -6.78 10.97
C ILE A 202 0.96 -7.38 10.04
N GLU A 203 0.94 -8.70 9.82
CA GLU A 203 1.87 -9.38 8.93
C GLU A 203 1.81 -8.83 7.51
N GLU A 204 0.61 -8.72 6.93
CA GLU A 204 0.45 -8.31 5.55
C GLU A 204 0.71 -6.82 5.31
N VAL A 205 0.34 -5.95 6.25
CA VAL A 205 0.67 -4.52 6.19
C VAL A 205 2.18 -4.33 6.29
N ASN A 206 2.84 -5.01 7.22
CA ASN A 206 4.29 -4.94 7.33
C ASN A 206 4.97 -5.47 6.06
N ARG A 207 4.54 -6.63 5.54
CA ARG A 207 5.16 -7.26 4.38
C ARG A 207 4.99 -6.45 3.09
N ASN A 208 3.80 -5.90 2.86
CA ASN A 208 3.50 -5.23 1.59
C ASN A 208 3.84 -3.75 1.59
N LEU A 209 3.82 -3.09 2.76
CA LEU A 209 3.92 -1.63 2.85
C LEU A 209 5.07 -1.16 3.73
N ILE A 210 5.08 -1.49 5.03
CA ILE A 210 6.00 -0.87 5.98
C ILE A 210 7.45 -1.31 5.74
N ASN A 211 7.70 -2.64 5.71
CA ASN A 211 9.05 -3.16 5.53
C ASN A 211 9.69 -2.73 4.19
N PRO A 212 9.02 -2.85 3.02
CA PRO A 212 9.60 -2.40 1.77
C PRO A 212 9.78 -0.88 1.70
N TYR A 213 8.94 -0.08 2.39
CA TYR A 213 9.09 1.36 2.43
C TYR A 213 10.41 1.78 3.11
N PHE A 214 10.79 1.13 4.20
CA PHE A 214 12.03 1.43 4.92
C PHE A 214 13.27 0.73 4.33
N ALA A 215 13.08 -0.40 3.65
CA ALA A 215 14.17 -1.18 3.07
C ALA A 215 14.63 -0.69 1.68
N ARG A 216 13.84 0.12 0.99
CA ARG A 216 14.08 0.54 -0.41
C ARG A 216 14.01 2.04 -0.56
N ASP A 217 14.87 2.57 -1.43
CA ASP A 217 14.90 3.97 -1.88
C ASP A 217 14.91 4.10 -3.42
N ASP A 218 14.77 2.96 -4.10
CA ASP A 218 14.81 2.86 -5.55
C ASP A 218 13.45 3.03 -6.24
N TYR A 219 12.39 3.26 -5.47
CA TYR A 219 11.10 3.56 -6.07
C TYR A 219 11.12 4.95 -6.73
N TRP A 220 10.87 5.00 -8.03
CA TRP A 220 10.91 6.22 -8.82
C TRP A 220 10.05 7.37 -8.26
N TRP A 221 8.92 7.05 -7.61
CA TRP A 221 8.00 8.03 -7.03
C TRP A 221 8.53 8.67 -5.72
N MET A 222 9.55 8.10 -5.09
CA MET A 222 10.14 8.67 -3.86
C MET A 222 10.85 9.99 -4.12
N GLY A 223 11.35 10.22 -5.32
CA GLY A 223 12.00 11.47 -5.70
C GLY A 223 13.42 11.60 -5.17
N PHE A 224 14.08 10.49 -4.83
CA PHE A 224 15.51 10.49 -4.49
C PHE A 224 16.39 10.65 -5.73
N GLY A 225 17.54 11.29 -5.55
CA GLY A 225 18.44 11.64 -6.66
C GLY A 225 17.78 12.63 -7.62
N ASP A 226 17.93 12.38 -8.92
CA ASP A 226 17.42 13.27 -9.99
C ASP A 226 15.98 12.93 -10.42
N GLN A 227 15.26 12.12 -9.65
CA GLN A 227 13.89 11.75 -9.97
C GLN A 227 12.92 12.91 -9.73
N GLN A 228 12.04 13.16 -10.69
CA GLN A 228 11.03 14.20 -10.57
C GLN A 228 9.90 13.72 -9.64
N VAL A 229 9.66 14.47 -8.58
CA VAL A 229 8.52 14.24 -7.67
C VAL A 229 7.20 14.52 -8.40
N ASN A 230 6.25 13.61 -8.29
CA ASN A 230 4.90 13.75 -8.81
C ASN A 230 3.84 13.42 -7.75
N ASN A 231 2.56 13.32 -8.16
CA ASN A 231 1.44 13.07 -7.25
C ASN A 231 1.47 11.69 -6.54
N TRP A 232 2.25 10.73 -7.00
CA TRP A 232 2.42 9.45 -6.29
C TRP A 232 3.16 9.64 -4.97
N ASN A 233 4.13 10.53 -4.93
CA ASN A 233 4.93 10.79 -3.74
C ASN A 233 4.07 11.19 -2.54
N PRO A 234 3.30 12.29 -2.55
CA PRO A 234 2.45 12.65 -1.41
C PRO A 234 1.35 11.63 -1.14
N TRP A 235 0.81 10.97 -2.18
CA TRP A 235 -0.23 9.97 -2.03
C TRP A 235 0.27 8.76 -1.25
N ILE A 236 1.37 8.15 -1.69
CA ILE A 236 1.91 6.95 -1.05
C ILE A 236 2.45 7.29 0.35
N ASN A 237 3.23 8.38 0.49
CA ASN A 237 3.78 8.78 1.78
C ASN A 237 2.68 9.05 2.82
N TYR A 238 1.57 9.66 2.41
CA TYR A 238 0.44 9.89 3.30
C TYR A 238 -0.20 8.57 3.76
N ASN A 239 -0.39 7.62 2.86
CA ASN A 239 -0.92 6.29 3.20
C ASN A 239 0.03 5.50 4.11
N VAL A 240 1.35 5.57 3.87
CA VAL A 240 2.35 4.95 4.75
C VAL A 240 2.33 5.58 6.14
N LEU A 241 2.20 6.90 6.22
CA LEU A 241 2.12 7.61 7.50
C LEU A 241 0.88 7.22 8.31
N GLN A 242 -0.19 6.85 7.65
CA GLN A 242 -1.42 6.41 8.30
C GLN A 242 -1.36 4.95 8.76
N ALA A 243 -0.58 4.12 8.11
CA ALA A 243 -0.43 2.70 8.40
C ALA A 243 0.53 2.45 9.57
#